data_066b3d8ebe05321ad1172c4dfe772333
#
_entry.id   066b3d8ebe05321ad1172c4dfe772333
#
_cell.length_a   1.000
_cell.length_b   1.000
_cell.length_c   1.000
_cell.angle_alpha   90.00
_cell.angle_beta   90.00
_cell.angle_gamma   90.00
#
_symmetry.space_group_name_H-M   'P 1'
#
loop_
_entity.id
_entity.type
_entity.pdbx_description
1 polymer ?
#
loop_
_entity_poly.entity_id
_entity_poly.type
_entity_poly.pdbx_seq_one_letter_code
_entity_poly.pdbx_strand_id
1 'polypeptide(L)'
;MKEEENEEKMTESTPNGEASNEMLPLDKLKETVVAQYGDDARLILDSIDEVEAILLRRQARAKGEFDDAKAIIHLSGLSKKYESAGMTPVDALKEVDLSVVQGEMVAVIGPSGSGKSTLLQMMGALDVPTTGGVRINFQELSEMNPKELTQFRSQTVGFVFQKFNLIPNLSALENVSIAMESTKMNRQERRSRAAELLKEVGLGKRMSHLPGQLSGGEQQRVSIARALANHPKIIYADEPTGSLDSKTSRTIIQLFDRIRRDFNTTIIIVTHNHTIAKHCDRTVKIKDGRIK
;
A
#
# COMPACT_ATOMS: atom_id res chain seq x y z
N MET A 1 68.76 -6.17 -52.81
CA MET A 1 69.31 -4.99 -52.18
C MET A 1 68.29 -4.50 -51.26
N LYS A 2 68.46 -4.83 -50.19
CA LYS A 2 68.14 -4.64 -48.79
C LYS A 2 67.17 -3.44 -48.54
N GLU A 3 65.97 -3.73 -48.19
CA GLU A 3 65.07 -2.89 -47.42
C GLU A 3 64.99 -3.53 -46.01
N GLU A 4 65.43 -2.76 -45.03
CA GLU A 4 65.40 -3.17 -43.63
C GLU A 4 64.06 -2.70 -42.99
N GLU A 5 63.42 -3.64 -42.44
CA GLU A 5 62.19 -3.56 -41.57
C GLU A 5 62.49 -2.74 -40.32
N ASN A 6 61.60 -1.82 -40.03
CA ASN A 6 61.57 -1.17 -38.75
C ASN A 6 60.17 -1.41 -38.13
N GLU A 7 60.05 -2.50 -37.37
CA GLU A 7 58.92 -2.79 -36.52
C GLU A 7 59.00 -1.99 -35.22
N GLU A 8 58.25 -0.90 -35.14
CA GLU A 8 58.00 -0.23 -33.90
C GLU A 8 56.91 -1.00 -33.10
N LYS A 9 57.31 -1.56 -31.99
CA LYS A 9 56.47 -2.16 -31.00
C LYS A 9 55.59 -1.11 -30.33
N MET A 10 54.32 -1.05 -30.72
CA MET A 10 53.29 -0.41 -29.90
C MET A 10 52.95 -1.35 -28.74
N THR A 11 53.46 -1.03 -27.57
CA THR A 11 52.99 -1.63 -26.30
C THR A 11 51.63 -1.02 -25.96
N GLU A 12 50.55 -1.80 -26.15
CA GLU A 12 49.25 -1.52 -25.58
C GLU A 12 49.33 -1.61 -24.07
N SER A 13 49.29 -0.48 -23.38
CA SER A 13 49.02 -0.40 -21.98
C SER A 13 47.50 -0.34 -21.80
N THR A 14 46.86 -1.45 -21.49
CA THR A 14 45.51 -1.50 -20.95
C THR A 14 45.52 -0.85 -19.57
N PRO A 15 44.69 0.16 -19.32
CA PRO A 15 44.46 0.62 -17.97
C PRO A 15 43.53 -0.39 -17.29
N ASN A 16 44.07 -1.23 -16.43
CA ASN A 16 43.29 -1.92 -15.41
C ASN A 16 42.68 -0.87 -14.50
N GLY A 17 41.55 -0.34 -14.89
CA GLY A 17 40.66 0.40 -14.02
C GLY A 17 39.75 -0.62 -13.31
N GLU A 18 40.19 -1.12 -12.18
CA GLU A 18 39.22 -1.59 -11.16
C GLU A 18 38.34 -0.39 -10.84
N ALA A 19 37.17 -0.32 -11.48
CA ALA A 19 36.10 0.54 -11.06
C ALA A 19 35.71 0.05 -9.67
N SER A 20 36.27 0.68 -8.65
CA SER A 20 35.76 0.58 -7.27
C SER A 20 34.31 0.97 -7.33
N ASN A 21 33.43 0.00 -7.11
CA ASN A 21 31.97 0.14 -7.08
C ASN A 21 31.58 0.78 -5.72
N GLU A 22 32.24 1.91 -5.40
CA GLU A 22 31.83 2.78 -4.30
C GLU A 22 30.60 3.55 -4.78
N MET A 23 29.43 3.09 -4.34
CA MET A 23 28.21 3.88 -4.46
C MET A 23 28.49 5.26 -3.88
N LEU A 24 28.36 6.30 -4.70
CA LEU A 24 28.45 7.69 -4.26
C LEU A 24 27.54 7.88 -3.03
N PRO A 25 28.04 8.50 -1.96
CA PRO A 25 27.20 8.85 -0.82
C PRO A 25 25.97 9.62 -1.32
N LEU A 26 24.80 9.32 -0.78
CA LEU A 26 23.51 9.87 -1.25
C LEU A 26 23.53 11.41 -1.22
N ASP A 27 24.21 12.01 -0.25
CA ASP A 27 24.38 13.45 -0.13
C ASP A 27 25.13 14.03 -1.35
N LYS A 28 26.19 13.37 -1.82
CA LYS A 28 26.89 13.77 -3.05
C LYS A 28 26.03 13.65 -4.30
N LEU A 29 25.13 12.64 -4.35
CA LEU A 29 24.18 12.51 -5.45
C LEU A 29 23.19 13.68 -5.44
N LYS A 30 22.65 14.06 -4.28
CA LYS A 30 21.77 15.22 -4.11
C LYS A 30 22.44 16.53 -4.51
N GLU A 31 23.66 16.76 -4.06
CA GLU A 31 24.46 17.92 -4.45
C GLU A 31 24.69 18.00 -5.98
N THR A 32 25.00 16.87 -6.59
CA THR A 32 25.21 16.77 -8.04
C THR A 32 23.93 17.10 -8.80
N VAL A 33 22.77 16.60 -8.34
CA VAL A 33 21.46 16.88 -8.96
C VAL A 33 21.12 18.38 -8.86
N VAL A 34 21.34 18.99 -7.69
CA VAL A 34 21.12 20.45 -7.53
C VAL A 34 22.04 21.26 -8.43
N ALA A 35 23.33 20.88 -8.53
CA ALA A 35 24.29 21.56 -9.38
C ALA A 35 23.96 21.46 -10.86
N GLN A 36 23.37 20.32 -11.30
CA GLN A 36 23.07 20.05 -12.70
C GLN A 36 21.72 20.62 -13.15
N TYR A 37 20.70 20.62 -12.30
CA TYR A 37 19.30 20.91 -12.66
C TYR A 37 18.73 22.16 -11.98
N GLY A 38 19.44 22.79 -11.04
CA GLY A 38 19.02 24.02 -10.38
C GLY A 38 17.62 23.91 -9.76
N ASP A 39 16.72 24.86 -10.09
CA ASP A 39 15.34 24.90 -9.57
C ASP A 39 14.47 23.70 -10.01
N ASP A 40 14.81 23.05 -11.13
CA ASP A 40 14.10 21.86 -11.64
C ASP A 40 14.52 20.56 -10.91
N ALA A 41 15.54 20.64 -10.05
CA ALA A 41 16.05 19.50 -9.28
C ALA A 41 15.02 18.92 -8.29
N ARG A 42 13.99 19.68 -7.91
CA ARG A 42 13.05 19.35 -6.82
C ARG A 42 12.39 17.97 -6.99
N LEU A 43 11.86 17.67 -8.17
CA LEU A 43 11.21 16.37 -8.45
C LEU A 43 12.18 15.19 -8.37
N ILE A 44 13.45 15.43 -8.77
CA ILE A 44 14.50 14.41 -8.72
C ILE A 44 14.91 14.19 -7.26
N LEU A 45 15.05 15.26 -6.47
CA LEU A 45 15.41 15.21 -5.06
C LEU A 45 14.31 14.49 -4.24
N ASP A 46 13.04 14.81 -4.47
CA ASP A 46 11.91 14.15 -3.83
C ASP A 46 11.94 12.63 -4.11
N SER A 47 12.28 12.22 -5.33
CA SER A 47 12.43 10.81 -5.72
C SER A 47 13.63 10.14 -5.04
N ILE A 48 14.75 10.85 -4.89
CA ILE A 48 15.96 10.36 -4.19
C ILE A 48 15.65 10.18 -2.71
N ASP A 49 15.00 11.15 -2.07
CA ASP A 49 14.60 11.09 -0.66
C ASP A 49 13.67 9.91 -0.38
N GLU A 50 12.77 9.61 -1.31
CA GLU A 50 11.87 8.46 -1.21
C GLU A 50 12.62 7.13 -1.28
N VAL A 51 13.55 6.99 -2.25
CA VAL A 51 14.39 5.79 -2.38
C VAL A 51 15.27 5.61 -1.14
N GLU A 52 15.84 6.69 -0.61
CA GLU A 52 16.60 6.67 0.65
C GLU A 52 15.76 6.18 1.82
N ALA A 53 14.55 6.72 1.98
CA ALA A 53 13.64 6.31 3.04
C ALA A 53 13.26 4.82 2.93
N ILE A 54 13.07 4.30 1.72
CA ILE A 54 12.81 2.87 1.47
C ILE A 54 14.04 2.03 1.85
N LEU A 55 15.23 2.44 1.45
CA LEU A 55 16.47 1.72 1.73
C LEU A 55 16.78 1.70 3.23
N LEU A 56 16.64 2.84 3.93
CA LEU A 56 16.84 2.94 5.37
C LEU A 56 15.86 2.03 6.14
N ARG A 57 14.57 2.01 5.73
CA ARG A 57 13.57 1.09 6.32
C ARG A 57 13.95 -0.38 6.11
N ARG A 58 14.45 -0.75 4.91
CA ARG A 58 14.91 -2.13 4.62
C ARG A 58 16.15 -2.49 5.45
N GLN A 59 17.11 -1.57 5.58
CA GLN A 59 18.32 -1.79 6.37
C GLN A 59 18.02 -1.92 7.86
N ALA A 60 17.19 -1.05 8.44
CA ALA A 60 16.78 -1.12 9.84
C ALA A 60 16.12 -2.48 10.17
N ARG A 61 15.27 -2.99 9.25
CA ARG A 61 14.69 -4.34 9.39
C ARG A 61 15.71 -5.46 9.30
N ALA A 62 16.63 -5.38 8.34
CA ALA A 62 17.67 -6.40 8.18
C ALA A 62 18.59 -6.50 9.41
N LYS A 63 18.76 -5.40 10.15
CA LYS A 63 19.54 -5.33 11.38
C LYS A 63 18.74 -5.69 12.65
N GLY A 64 17.42 -5.94 12.54
CA GLY A 64 16.56 -6.17 13.71
C GLY A 64 16.32 -4.92 14.58
N GLU A 65 16.66 -3.73 14.06
CA GLU A 65 16.51 -2.44 14.74
C GLU A 65 15.09 -1.86 14.56
N PHE A 66 14.11 -2.73 14.29
CA PHE A 66 12.73 -2.29 14.08
C PHE A 66 12.09 -1.91 15.41
N ASP A 67 11.79 -0.64 15.55
CA ASP A 67 11.09 -0.10 16.73
C ASP A 67 9.57 -0.30 16.55
N ASP A 68 9.02 -1.35 17.18
CA ASP A 68 7.58 -1.64 17.17
C ASP A 68 6.74 -0.48 17.74
N ALA A 69 7.33 0.42 18.52
CA ALA A 69 6.65 1.61 19.02
C ALA A 69 6.31 2.59 17.87
N LYS A 70 7.04 2.56 16.76
CA LYS A 70 6.80 3.38 15.56
C LYS A 70 5.90 2.73 14.52
N ALA A 71 5.47 1.48 14.76
CA ALA A 71 4.58 0.79 13.84
C ALA A 71 3.18 1.40 13.85
N ILE A 72 2.65 1.75 12.65
CA ILE A 72 1.25 2.18 12.50
C ILE A 72 0.28 0.99 12.63
N ILE A 73 0.74 -0.22 12.30
CA ILE A 73 0.06 -1.49 12.54
C ILE A 73 1.00 -2.36 13.36
N HIS A 74 0.55 -2.82 14.51
CA HIS A 74 1.29 -3.77 15.35
C HIS A 74 0.34 -4.84 15.86
N LEU A 75 0.61 -6.07 15.48
CA LEU A 75 -0.10 -7.26 15.92
C LEU A 75 0.83 -8.07 16.80
N SER A 76 0.38 -8.49 17.97
CA SER A 76 1.16 -9.28 18.94
C SER A 76 0.40 -10.53 19.36
N GLY A 77 0.92 -11.71 19.00
CA GLY A 77 0.34 -13.01 19.30
C GLY A 77 -1.12 -13.15 18.88
N LEU A 78 -1.53 -12.45 17.81
CA LEU A 78 -2.92 -12.36 17.38
C LEU A 78 -3.47 -13.71 16.97
N SER A 79 -4.54 -14.17 17.63
CA SER A 79 -5.26 -15.38 17.26
C SER A 79 -6.76 -15.11 17.08
N LYS A 80 -7.37 -15.80 16.11
CA LYS A 80 -8.80 -15.75 15.85
C LYS A 80 -9.36 -17.13 15.64
N LYS A 81 -10.32 -17.48 16.46
CA LYS A 81 -11.10 -18.73 16.41
C LYS A 81 -12.55 -18.41 16.15
N TYR A 82 -13.15 -19.05 15.17
CA TYR A 82 -14.58 -18.99 14.92
C TYR A 82 -15.26 -20.24 15.46
N GLU A 83 -16.26 -20.04 16.31
CA GLU A 83 -17.08 -21.09 16.87
C GLU A 83 -18.53 -20.91 16.41
N SER A 84 -19.11 -21.96 15.85
CA SER A 84 -20.51 -21.99 15.48
C SER A 84 -21.15 -23.23 16.07
N ALA A 85 -22.39 -23.10 16.59
CA ALA A 85 -23.11 -24.22 17.17
C ALA A 85 -23.22 -25.39 16.19
N GLY A 86 -22.77 -26.57 16.59
CA GLY A 86 -22.81 -27.79 15.79
C GLY A 86 -21.72 -27.94 14.72
N MET A 87 -20.78 -27.00 14.63
CA MET A 87 -19.64 -27.08 13.71
C MET A 87 -18.32 -27.22 14.46
N THR A 88 -17.33 -27.86 13.82
CA THR A 88 -15.95 -27.89 14.34
C THR A 88 -15.38 -26.49 14.39
N PRO A 89 -14.83 -26.03 15.51
CA PRO A 89 -14.18 -24.71 15.61
C PRO A 89 -13.06 -24.56 14.59
N VAL A 90 -12.94 -23.38 13.99
CA VAL A 90 -11.92 -23.06 12.98
C VAL A 90 -10.94 -22.04 13.53
N ASP A 91 -9.69 -22.43 13.68
CA ASP A 91 -8.60 -21.53 14.02
C ASP A 91 -8.14 -20.79 12.74
N ALA A 92 -8.71 -19.62 12.52
CA ALA A 92 -8.43 -18.82 11.31
C ALA A 92 -7.08 -18.09 11.37
N LEU A 93 -6.65 -17.66 12.56
CA LEU A 93 -5.35 -17.05 12.84
C LEU A 93 -4.75 -17.67 14.10
N LYS A 94 -3.42 -17.84 14.12
CA LYS A 94 -2.69 -18.53 15.18
C LYS A 94 -1.41 -17.78 15.49
N GLU A 95 -1.36 -17.05 16.59
CA GLU A 95 -0.19 -16.34 17.12
C GLU A 95 0.51 -15.53 16.04
N VAL A 96 -0.22 -14.62 15.41
CA VAL A 96 0.29 -13.78 14.33
C VAL A 96 0.95 -12.54 14.91
N ASP A 97 2.22 -12.35 14.57
CA ASP A 97 2.99 -11.14 14.85
C ASP A 97 3.26 -10.40 13.53
N LEU A 98 2.95 -9.11 13.49
CA LEU A 98 3.15 -8.29 12.31
C LEU A 98 3.28 -6.82 12.72
N SER A 99 4.33 -6.17 12.24
CA SER A 99 4.50 -4.73 12.37
C SER A 99 4.63 -4.09 10.99
N VAL A 100 3.91 -2.98 10.76
CA VAL A 100 3.95 -2.19 9.52
C VAL A 100 4.21 -0.74 9.88
N VAL A 101 5.12 -0.08 9.15
CA VAL A 101 5.40 1.35 9.36
C VAL A 101 4.50 2.22 8.48
N GLN A 102 4.33 3.48 8.90
CA GLN A 102 3.54 4.45 8.12
C GLN A 102 4.12 4.64 6.71
N GLY A 103 3.23 4.76 5.72
CA GLY A 103 3.59 4.94 4.32
C GLY A 103 4.18 3.69 3.64
N GLU A 104 4.14 2.53 4.28
CA GLU A 104 4.55 1.27 3.68
C GLU A 104 3.43 0.67 2.83
N MET A 105 3.77 0.04 1.70
CA MET A 105 2.87 -0.77 0.92
C MET A 105 3.24 -2.25 1.08
N VAL A 106 2.39 -3.02 1.73
CA VAL A 106 2.64 -4.43 2.07
C VAL A 106 1.68 -5.35 1.33
N ALA A 107 2.22 -6.38 0.68
CA ALA A 107 1.40 -7.46 0.13
C ALA A 107 1.26 -8.59 1.16
N VAL A 108 0.04 -9.05 1.39
CA VAL A 108 -0.26 -10.27 2.14
C VAL A 108 -0.67 -11.35 1.16
N ILE A 109 0.15 -12.41 1.02
CA ILE A 109 -0.09 -13.51 0.08
C ILE A 109 -0.25 -14.84 0.80
N GLY A 110 -0.98 -15.76 0.17
CA GLY A 110 -1.16 -17.13 0.67
C GLY A 110 -2.29 -17.84 -0.08
N PRO A 111 -2.42 -19.16 0.07
CA PRO A 111 -3.48 -19.93 -0.56
C PRO A 111 -4.88 -19.51 -0.06
N SER A 112 -5.92 -19.95 -0.76
CA SER A 112 -7.30 -19.78 -0.27
C SER A 112 -7.46 -20.46 1.09
N GLY A 113 -8.21 -19.82 2.00
CA GLY A 113 -8.42 -20.34 3.36
C GLY A 113 -7.24 -20.18 4.32
N SER A 114 -6.15 -19.51 3.93
CA SER A 114 -4.96 -19.35 4.79
C SER A 114 -5.12 -18.33 5.93
N GLY A 115 -6.23 -17.58 5.98
CA GLY A 115 -6.48 -16.55 7.02
C GLY A 115 -6.29 -15.11 6.56
N LYS A 116 -6.02 -14.84 5.25
CA LYS A 116 -5.76 -13.47 4.73
C LYS A 116 -6.91 -12.50 5.00
N SER A 117 -8.14 -12.87 4.64
CA SER A 117 -9.31 -11.99 4.84
C SER A 117 -9.63 -11.82 6.33
N THR A 118 -9.41 -12.86 7.15
CA THR A 118 -9.52 -12.74 8.60
C THR A 118 -8.48 -11.78 9.17
N LEU A 119 -7.23 -11.86 8.73
CA LEU A 119 -6.18 -10.93 9.14
C LEU A 119 -6.55 -9.48 8.77
N LEU A 120 -7.07 -9.27 7.56
CA LEU A 120 -7.54 -7.96 7.11
C LEU A 120 -8.71 -7.46 7.96
N GLN A 121 -9.65 -8.33 8.33
CA GLN A 121 -10.78 -7.98 9.21
C GLN A 121 -10.31 -7.55 10.61
N MET A 122 -9.32 -8.24 11.19
CA MET A 122 -8.72 -7.85 12.47
C MET A 122 -8.05 -6.48 12.37
N MET A 123 -7.16 -6.30 11.41
CA MET A 123 -6.46 -5.03 11.20
C MET A 123 -7.42 -3.88 10.85
N GLY A 124 -8.51 -4.17 10.15
CA GLY A 124 -9.52 -3.20 9.76
C GLY A 124 -10.55 -2.88 10.85
N ALA A 125 -10.40 -3.42 12.05
CA ALA A 125 -11.39 -3.28 13.13
C ALA A 125 -12.81 -3.70 12.73
N LEU A 126 -12.94 -4.65 11.79
CA LEU A 126 -14.24 -5.22 11.37
C LEU A 126 -14.67 -6.38 12.27
N ASP A 127 -13.71 -7.02 12.92
CA ASP A 127 -13.92 -8.08 13.89
C ASP A 127 -12.88 -7.94 15.01
N VAL A 128 -13.04 -8.66 16.11
CA VAL A 128 -12.16 -8.61 17.28
C VAL A 128 -11.38 -9.92 17.41
N PRO A 129 -10.13 -9.88 17.90
CA PRO A 129 -9.34 -11.07 18.13
C PRO A 129 -9.95 -11.96 19.24
N THR A 130 -9.64 -13.27 19.20
CA THR A 130 -9.93 -14.18 20.31
C THR A 130 -8.89 -14.01 21.41
N THR A 131 -7.61 -13.89 21.03
CA THR A 131 -6.47 -13.60 21.94
C THR A 131 -5.42 -12.76 21.19
N GLY A 132 -4.51 -12.16 21.95
CA GLY A 132 -3.46 -11.29 21.43
C GLY A 132 -3.91 -9.85 21.25
N GLY A 133 -3.00 -8.98 20.81
CA GLY A 133 -3.19 -7.54 20.68
C GLY A 133 -3.29 -7.06 19.23
N VAL A 134 -4.06 -6.00 19.01
CA VAL A 134 -4.16 -5.28 17.74
C VAL A 134 -4.06 -3.79 18.01
N ARG A 135 -2.89 -3.21 17.73
CA ARG A 135 -2.65 -1.77 17.82
C ARG A 135 -2.56 -1.17 16.44
N ILE A 136 -3.46 -0.24 16.13
CA ILE A 136 -3.53 0.44 14.84
C ILE A 136 -3.53 1.94 15.07
N ASN A 137 -2.69 2.66 14.30
CA ASN A 137 -2.53 4.11 14.46
C ASN A 137 -2.30 4.50 15.93
N PHE A 138 -1.44 3.73 16.62
CA PHE A 138 -1.05 3.89 18.03
C PHE A 138 -2.19 3.72 19.06
N GLN A 139 -3.32 3.11 18.66
CA GLN A 139 -4.48 2.84 19.52
C GLN A 139 -4.74 1.34 19.61
N GLU A 140 -4.94 0.83 20.82
CA GLU A 140 -5.30 -0.59 21.07
C GLU A 140 -6.78 -0.81 20.76
N LEU A 141 -7.06 -1.62 19.73
CA LEU A 141 -8.44 -1.88 19.30
C LEU A 141 -9.21 -2.76 20.29
N SER A 142 -8.52 -3.62 21.03
CA SER A 142 -9.11 -4.51 22.04
C SER A 142 -9.71 -3.74 23.24
N GLU A 143 -9.31 -2.51 23.46
CA GLU A 143 -9.81 -1.63 24.54
C GLU A 143 -11.03 -0.80 24.12
N MET A 144 -11.36 -0.81 22.81
CA MET A 144 -12.43 0.02 22.24
C MET A 144 -13.79 -0.67 22.33
N ASN A 145 -14.80 0.08 22.73
CA ASN A 145 -16.18 -0.34 22.59
C ASN A 145 -16.68 -0.27 21.13
N PRO A 146 -17.83 -0.89 20.77
CA PRO A 146 -18.34 -0.93 19.39
C PRO A 146 -18.54 0.44 18.74
N LYS A 147 -18.88 1.48 19.51
CA LYS A 147 -19.05 2.86 19.02
C LYS A 147 -17.70 3.48 18.69
N GLU A 148 -16.72 3.29 19.54
CA GLU A 148 -15.34 3.74 19.34
C GLU A 148 -14.71 3.04 18.13
N LEU A 149 -14.88 1.72 17.98
CA LEU A 149 -14.42 0.98 16.80
C LEU A 149 -15.05 1.52 15.51
N THR A 150 -16.34 1.88 15.55
CA THR A 150 -17.04 2.46 14.38
C THR A 150 -16.47 3.83 14.03
N GLN A 151 -16.25 4.68 15.03
CA GLN A 151 -15.62 5.98 14.83
C GLN A 151 -14.18 5.85 14.33
N PHE A 152 -13.40 4.96 14.94
CA PHE A 152 -12.04 4.65 14.53
C PHE A 152 -11.96 4.24 13.05
N ARG A 153 -12.81 3.26 12.63
CA ARG A 153 -12.86 2.85 11.22
C ARG A 153 -13.13 4.01 10.29
N SER A 154 -14.13 4.84 10.61
CA SER A 154 -14.52 5.97 9.74
C SER A 154 -13.44 7.02 9.56
N GLN A 155 -12.54 7.17 10.54
CA GLN A 155 -11.49 8.21 10.55
C GLN A 155 -10.11 7.69 10.13
N THR A 156 -9.85 6.40 10.33
CA THR A 156 -8.48 5.87 10.19
C THR A 156 -8.33 4.91 9.00
N VAL A 157 -9.42 4.24 8.59
CA VAL A 157 -9.36 3.12 7.67
C VAL A 157 -10.15 3.35 6.40
N GLY A 158 -9.56 3.06 5.24
CA GLY A 158 -10.24 2.92 3.96
C GLY A 158 -10.25 1.46 3.51
N PHE A 159 -11.36 1.01 2.92
CA PHE A 159 -11.48 -0.33 2.36
C PHE A 159 -11.69 -0.31 0.85
N VAL A 160 -10.97 -1.18 0.15
CA VAL A 160 -11.12 -1.45 -1.27
C VAL A 160 -11.33 -2.96 -1.46
N PHE A 161 -12.43 -3.35 -2.09
CA PHE A 161 -12.86 -4.74 -2.22
C PHE A 161 -12.76 -5.23 -3.67
N GLN A 162 -12.63 -6.54 -3.85
CA GLN A 162 -12.60 -7.20 -5.15
C GLN A 162 -13.86 -6.95 -5.97
N LYS A 163 -15.04 -6.98 -5.35
CA LYS A 163 -16.35 -6.74 -6.00
C LYS A 163 -16.78 -5.28 -5.97
N PHE A 164 -15.83 -4.35 -5.76
CA PHE A 164 -16.03 -2.89 -5.68
C PHE A 164 -16.99 -2.44 -4.57
N ASN A 165 -18.01 -3.18 -4.25
CA ASN A 165 -19.06 -2.91 -3.25
C ASN A 165 -19.66 -1.49 -3.40
N LEU A 166 -19.92 -1.08 -4.64
CA LEU A 166 -20.62 0.15 -4.95
C LEU A 166 -22.13 -0.03 -4.77
N ILE A 167 -22.79 1.02 -4.33
CA ILE A 167 -24.27 1.06 -4.21
C ILE A 167 -24.83 1.27 -5.62
N PRO A 168 -25.58 0.32 -6.19
CA PRO A 168 -25.95 0.32 -7.61
C PRO A 168 -26.79 1.52 -8.05
N ASN A 169 -27.63 2.04 -7.15
CA ASN A 169 -28.56 3.13 -7.41
C ASN A 169 -27.99 4.52 -7.13
N LEU A 170 -26.70 4.60 -6.71
CA LEU A 170 -25.98 5.85 -6.48
C LEU A 170 -24.97 6.07 -7.61
N SER A 171 -24.86 7.30 -8.07
CA SER A 171 -23.81 7.73 -9.00
C SER A 171 -22.40 7.54 -8.40
N ALA A 172 -21.36 7.63 -9.24
CA ALA A 172 -19.97 7.60 -8.76
C ALA A 172 -19.72 8.67 -7.68
N LEU A 173 -20.25 9.90 -7.90
CA LEU A 173 -20.14 11.00 -6.95
C LEU A 173 -20.82 10.67 -5.62
N GLU A 174 -22.00 10.11 -5.65
CA GLU A 174 -22.76 9.75 -4.45
C GLU A 174 -22.15 8.58 -3.71
N ASN A 175 -21.61 7.56 -4.44
CA ASN A 175 -20.88 6.45 -3.84
C ASN A 175 -19.64 6.91 -3.05
N VAL A 176 -18.96 7.97 -3.49
CA VAL A 176 -17.84 8.56 -2.74
C VAL A 176 -18.35 9.45 -1.62
N SER A 177 -19.37 10.28 -1.88
CA SER A 177 -19.91 11.24 -0.91
C SER A 177 -20.50 10.56 0.34
N ILE A 178 -21.15 9.40 0.19
CA ILE A 178 -21.82 8.69 1.30
C ILE A 178 -20.82 8.24 2.38
N ALA A 179 -19.57 7.97 2.02
CA ALA A 179 -18.54 7.58 2.99
C ALA A 179 -18.24 8.69 4.04
N MET A 180 -18.64 9.92 3.74
CA MET A 180 -18.43 11.09 4.61
C MET A 180 -19.66 11.47 5.42
N GLU A 181 -20.76 10.67 5.39
CA GLU A 181 -21.99 11.03 6.11
C GLU A 181 -21.83 11.07 7.62
N SER A 182 -20.91 10.26 8.17
CA SER A 182 -20.60 10.28 9.60
C SER A 182 -19.70 11.44 10.04
N THR A 183 -19.24 12.28 9.10
CA THR A 183 -18.40 13.44 9.39
C THR A 183 -19.24 14.70 9.70
N LYS A 184 -18.59 15.77 10.16
CA LYS A 184 -19.23 17.06 10.37
C LYS A 184 -19.45 17.86 9.08
N MET A 185 -19.01 17.35 7.92
CA MET A 185 -19.16 18.01 6.63
C MET A 185 -20.63 18.14 6.24
N ASN A 186 -21.03 19.31 5.75
CA ASN A 186 -22.33 19.48 5.14
C ASN A 186 -22.40 18.79 3.75
N ARG A 187 -23.61 18.69 3.18
CA ARG A 187 -23.84 17.98 1.90
C ARG A 187 -23.00 18.55 0.75
N GLN A 188 -22.83 19.85 0.69
CA GLN A 188 -22.07 20.52 -0.39
C GLN A 188 -20.58 20.24 -0.26
N GLU A 189 -20.03 20.32 0.95
CA GLU A 189 -18.64 19.99 1.24
C GLU A 189 -18.32 18.54 0.88
N ARG A 190 -19.18 17.58 1.27
CA ARG A 190 -19.01 16.17 0.89
C ARG A 190 -19.01 15.95 -0.61
N ARG A 191 -19.90 16.65 -1.36
CA ARG A 191 -19.96 16.57 -2.82
C ARG A 191 -18.73 17.18 -3.48
N SER A 192 -18.24 18.33 -2.98
CA SER A 192 -17.01 18.97 -3.47
C SER A 192 -15.82 18.02 -3.28
N ARG A 193 -15.64 17.50 -2.07
CA ARG A 193 -14.57 16.54 -1.77
C ARG A 193 -14.66 15.26 -2.62
N ALA A 194 -15.86 14.71 -2.80
CA ALA A 194 -16.07 13.55 -3.66
C ALA A 194 -15.69 13.83 -5.12
N ALA A 195 -16.03 15.04 -5.62
CA ALA A 195 -15.68 15.45 -6.98
C ALA A 195 -14.17 15.62 -7.17
N GLU A 196 -13.45 16.15 -6.18
CA GLU A 196 -11.99 16.25 -6.16
C GLU A 196 -11.36 14.85 -6.24
N LEU A 197 -11.77 13.94 -5.36
CA LEU A 197 -11.25 12.58 -5.33
C LEU A 197 -11.52 11.82 -6.63
N LEU A 198 -12.69 12.02 -7.26
CA LEU A 198 -12.97 11.41 -8.56
C LEU A 198 -12.09 11.99 -9.67
N LYS A 199 -11.73 13.27 -9.63
CA LYS A 199 -10.75 13.84 -10.55
C LYS A 199 -9.36 13.22 -10.33
N GLU A 200 -8.94 13.08 -9.07
CA GLU A 200 -7.65 12.45 -8.70
C GLU A 200 -7.51 11.03 -9.24
N VAL A 201 -8.59 10.24 -9.22
CA VAL A 201 -8.56 8.89 -9.80
C VAL A 201 -8.90 8.85 -11.30
N GLY A 202 -8.94 10.02 -11.98
CA GLY A 202 -9.17 10.14 -13.43
C GLY A 202 -10.61 9.91 -13.86
N LEU A 203 -11.61 10.14 -12.99
CA LEU A 203 -13.03 9.96 -13.26
C LEU A 203 -13.83 11.27 -13.28
N GLY A 204 -13.19 12.42 -13.49
CA GLY A 204 -13.84 13.71 -13.51
C GLY A 204 -15.02 13.84 -14.49
N LYS A 205 -14.97 13.10 -15.61
CA LYS A 205 -16.07 13.07 -16.63
C LYS A 205 -17.11 11.97 -16.35
N ARG A 206 -16.96 11.19 -15.30
CA ARG A 206 -17.82 10.03 -14.96
C ARG A 206 -18.61 10.20 -13.67
N MET A 207 -18.60 11.37 -13.04
CA MET A 207 -19.18 11.62 -11.72
C MET A 207 -20.66 11.26 -11.61
N SER A 208 -21.45 11.50 -12.65
CA SER A 208 -22.89 11.22 -12.70
C SER A 208 -23.25 9.79 -13.13
N HIS A 209 -22.27 8.98 -13.54
CA HIS A 209 -22.55 7.62 -14.02
C HIS A 209 -22.89 6.70 -12.85
N LEU A 210 -23.85 5.82 -13.07
CA LEU A 210 -24.16 4.70 -12.18
C LEU A 210 -23.12 3.58 -12.33
N PRO A 211 -22.91 2.72 -11.32
CA PRO A 211 -21.96 1.61 -11.39
C PRO A 211 -22.10 0.74 -12.64
N GLY A 212 -23.34 0.41 -13.05
CA GLY A 212 -23.61 -0.38 -14.25
C GLY A 212 -23.21 0.29 -15.60
N GLN A 213 -22.90 1.59 -15.57
CA GLN A 213 -22.43 2.35 -16.73
C GLN A 213 -20.91 2.52 -16.77
N LEU A 214 -20.21 1.96 -15.78
CA LEU A 214 -18.77 2.05 -15.61
C LEU A 214 -18.12 0.70 -15.90
N SER A 215 -16.96 0.71 -16.56
CA SER A 215 -16.11 -0.48 -16.68
C SER A 215 -15.62 -0.95 -15.32
N GLY A 216 -15.18 -2.20 -15.19
CA GLY A 216 -14.65 -2.74 -13.93
C GLY A 216 -13.50 -1.91 -13.36
N GLY A 217 -12.59 -1.44 -14.21
CA GLY A 217 -11.50 -0.55 -13.78
C GLY A 217 -11.98 0.84 -13.34
N GLU A 218 -13.05 1.38 -13.94
CA GLU A 218 -13.67 2.63 -13.49
C GLU A 218 -14.38 2.43 -12.14
N GLN A 219 -15.12 1.32 -11.98
CA GLN A 219 -15.75 0.97 -10.70
C GLN A 219 -14.72 0.82 -9.58
N GLN A 220 -13.58 0.19 -9.86
CA GLN A 220 -12.49 0.05 -8.90
C GLN A 220 -11.91 1.42 -8.52
N ARG A 221 -11.73 2.33 -9.47
CA ARG A 221 -11.29 3.69 -9.16
C ARG A 221 -12.31 4.47 -8.32
N VAL A 222 -13.62 4.28 -8.54
CA VAL A 222 -14.65 4.84 -7.63
C VAL A 222 -14.52 4.26 -6.21
N SER A 223 -14.32 2.94 -6.09
CA SER A 223 -14.09 2.29 -4.79
C SER A 223 -12.85 2.84 -4.07
N ILE A 224 -11.76 3.08 -4.81
CA ILE A 224 -10.54 3.70 -4.27
C ILE A 224 -10.81 5.16 -3.84
N ALA A 225 -11.49 5.97 -4.65
CA ALA A 225 -11.87 7.33 -4.28
C ALA A 225 -12.74 7.35 -3.02
N ARG A 226 -13.68 6.41 -2.88
CA ARG A 226 -14.50 6.22 -1.68
C ARG A 226 -13.65 5.88 -0.46
N ALA A 227 -12.66 5.01 -0.61
CA ALA A 227 -11.74 4.65 0.48
C ALA A 227 -10.93 5.86 0.98
N LEU A 228 -10.61 6.81 0.10
CA LEU A 228 -9.87 8.05 0.41
C LEU A 228 -10.72 9.16 1.04
N ALA A 229 -12.05 9.02 1.07
CA ALA A 229 -12.98 10.10 1.40
C ALA A 229 -12.67 10.80 2.73
N ASN A 230 -12.36 10.04 3.76
CA ASN A 230 -12.13 10.51 5.13
C ASN A 230 -10.64 10.66 5.50
N HIS A 231 -9.74 10.83 4.53
CA HIS A 231 -8.30 10.95 4.75
C HIS A 231 -7.70 9.80 5.58
N PRO A 232 -7.91 8.54 5.18
CA PRO A 232 -7.48 7.40 5.98
C PRO A 232 -5.96 7.36 6.15
N LYS A 233 -5.51 6.88 7.29
CA LYS A 233 -4.10 6.58 7.54
C LYS A 233 -3.68 5.27 6.90
N ILE A 234 -4.64 4.35 6.73
CA ILE A 234 -4.40 3.00 6.22
C ILE A 234 -5.50 2.65 5.21
N ILE A 235 -5.11 2.08 4.08
CA ILE A 235 -6.02 1.46 3.11
C ILE A 235 -5.79 -0.05 3.12
N TYR A 236 -6.86 -0.81 3.35
CA TYR A 236 -6.90 -2.24 3.18
C TYR A 236 -7.56 -2.59 1.84
N ALA A 237 -6.84 -3.29 0.98
CA ALA A 237 -7.30 -3.70 -0.33
C ALA A 237 -7.35 -5.23 -0.42
N ASP A 238 -8.57 -5.78 -0.47
CA ASP A 238 -8.80 -7.23 -0.61
C ASP A 238 -8.99 -7.58 -2.07
N GLU A 239 -8.01 -8.27 -2.66
CA GLU A 239 -7.95 -8.67 -4.08
C GLU A 239 -8.34 -7.53 -5.05
N PRO A 240 -7.74 -6.32 -4.95
CA PRO A 240 -8.24 -5.11 -5.62
C PRO A 240 -8.18 -5.17 -7.15
N THR A 241 -7.58 -6.20 -7.72
CA THR A 241 -7.44 -6.38 -9.16
C THR A 241 -7.93 -7.75 -9.63
N GLY A 242 -8.52 -8.55 -8.75
CA GLY A 242 -8.90 -9.94 -9.03
C GLY A 242 -9.95 -10.10 -10.12
N SER A 243 -10.74 -9.05 -10.43
CA SER A 243 -11.76 -9.04 -11.49
C SER A 243 -11.35 -8.19 -12.71
N LEU A 244 -10.06 -7.76 -12.81
CA LEU A 244 -9.59 -6.85 -13.83
C LEU A 244 -8.58 -7.53 -14.78
N ASP A 245 -8.49 -7.05 -16.00
CA ASP A 245 -7.45 -7.45 -16.95
C ASP A 245 -6.05 -6.95 -16.48
N SER A 246 -4.99 -7.51 -17.04
CA SER A 246 -3.61 -7.25 -16.63
C SER A 246 -3.19 -5.80 -16.84
N LYS A 247 -3.68 -5.10 -17.87
CA LYS A 247 -3.35 -3.70 -18.14
C LYS A 247 -4.02 -2.79 -17.12
N THR A 248 -5.30 -2.99 -16.89
CA THR A 248 -6.07 -2.25 -15.88
C THR A 248 -5.52 -2.51 -14.48
N SER A 249 -5.14 -3.75 -14.17
CA SER A 249 -4.51 -4.11 -12.90
C SER A 249 -3.24 -3.31 -12.61
N ARG A 250 -2.34 -3.16 -13.60
CA ARG A 250 -1.13 -2.33 -13.47
C ARG A 250 -1.47 -0.86 -13.17
N THR A 251 -2.47 -0.32 -13.86
CA THR A 251 -2.92 1.07 -13.62
C THR A 251 -3.45 1.26 -12.20
N ILE A 252 -4.18 0.27 -11.66
CA ILE A 252 -4.67 0.32 -10.27
C ILE A 252 -3.51 0.27 -9.27
N ILE A 253 -2.50 -0.57 -9.49
CA ILE A 253 -1.33 -0.63 -8.61
C ILE A 253 -0.52 0.67 -8.64
N GLN A 254 -0.31 1.26 -9.83
CA GLN A 254 0.31 2.57 -9.96
C GLN A 254 -0.50 3.67 -9.26
N LEU A 255 -1.84 3.59 -9.28
CA LEU A 255 -2.70 4.50 -8.55
C LEU A 255 -2.50 4.35 -7.03
N PHE A 256 -2.42 3.13 -6.49
CA PHE A 256 -2.11 2.91 -5.09
C PHE A 256 -0.75 3.48 -4.69
N ASP A 257 0.28 3.28 -5.51
CA ASP A 257 1.61 3.81 -5.24
C ASP A 257 1.62 5.35 -5.24
N ARG A 258 0.90 6.01 -6.16
CA ARG A 258 0.70 7.46 -6.15
C ARG A 258 -0.05 7.93 -4.90
N ILE A 259 -1.17 7.28 -4.53
CA ILE A 259 -1.94 7.59 -3.32
C ILE A 259 -1.05 7.50 -2.08
N ARG A 260 -0.24 6.45 -1.98
CA ARG A 260 0.68 6.26 -0.86
C ARG A 260 1.61 7.46 -0.70
N ARG A 261 2.17 7.96 -1.80
CA ARG A 261 3.07 9.11 -1.82
C ARG A 261 2.34 10.41 -1.51
N ASP A 262 1.28 10.70 -2.26
CA ASP A 262 0.60 11.99 -2.21
C ASP A 262 -0.12 12.22 -0.87
N PHE A 263 -0.65 11.16 -0.25
CA PHE A 263 -1.42 11.23 1.00
C PHE A 263 -0.71 10.64 2.22
N ASN A 264 0.54 10.17 2.08
CA ASN A 264 1.30 9.48 3.13
C ASN A 264 0.48 8.36 3.80
N THR A 265 -0.24 7.58 2.99
CA THR A 265 -1.16 6.54 3.43
C THR A 265 -0.47 5.17 3.37
N THR A 266 -0.60 4.37 4.42
CA THR A 266 -0.12 2.98 4.45
C THR A 266 -1.09 2.09 3.69
N ILE A 267 -0.59 1.15 2.89
CA ILE A 267 -1.44 0.29 2.05
C ILE A 267 -1.15 -1.19 2.31
N ILE A 268 -2.18 -1.95 2.65
CA ILE A 268 -2.11 -3.40 2.78
C ILE A 268 -2.92 -4.03 1.66
N ILE A 269 -2.26 -4.78 0.80
CA ILE A 269 -2.89 -5.48 -0.33
C ILE A 269 -2.92 -6.97 -0.04
N VAL A 270 -4.10 -7.53 0.15
CA VAL A 270 -4.31 -8.98 0.15
C VAL A 270 -4.45 -9.44 -1.29
N THR A 271 -3.61 -10.38 -1.73
CA THR A 271 -3.69 -10.90 -3.09
C THR A 271 -3.06 -12.30 -3.21
N HIS A 272 -3.51 -13.07 -4.20
CA HIS A 272 -2.81 -14.28 -4.66
C HIS A 272 -1.91 -14.01 -5.87
N ASN A 273 -1.92 -12.78 -6.42
CA ASN A 273 -1.14 -12.42 -7.59
C ASN A 273 0.28 -11.97 -7.20
N HIS A 274 1.27 -12.83 -7.47
CA HIS A 274 2.68 -12.56 -7.20
C HIS A 274 3.24 -11.36 -7.96
N THR A 275 2.68 -11.00 -9.13
CA THR A 275 3.12 -9.82 -9.88
C THR A 275 2.80 -8.55 -9.12
N ILE A 276 1.62 -8.47 -8.48
CA ILE A 276 1.23 -7.35 -7.63
C ILE A 276 2.13 -7.26 -6.40
N ALA A 277 2.39 -8.41 -5.76
CA ALA A 277 3.24 -8.46 -4.57
C ALA A 277 4.66 -7.90 -4.82
N LYS A 278 5.19 -8.04 -6.05
CA LYS A 278 6.50 -7.47 -6.42
C LYS A 278 6.53 -5.93 -6.48
N HIS A 279 5.38 -5.27 -6.62
CA HIS A 279 5.29 -3.81 -6.61
C HIS A 279 5.15 -3.24 -5.19
N CYS A 280 4.99 -4.08 -4.18
CA CYS A 280 4.94 -3.69 -2.78
C CYS A 280 6.35 -3.63 -2.18
N ASP A 281 6.53 -2.83 -1.13
CA ASP A 281 7.82 -2.72 -0.43
C ASP A 281 8.26 -4.05 0.17
N ARG A 282 7.30 -4.86 0.63
CA ARG A 282 7.51 -6.24 1.08
C ARG A 282 6.28 -7.13 0.95
N THR A 283 6.54 -8.41 1.07
CA THR A 283 5.52 -9.46 1.03
C THR A 283 5.50 -10.23 2.34
N VAL A 284 4.32 -10.34 2.93
CA VAL A 284 4.02 -11.19 4.09
C VAL A 284 3.31 -12.44 3.58
N LYS A 285 3.87 -13.61 3.89
CA LYS A 285 3.27 -14.89 3.51
C LYS A 285 2.48 -15.45 4.68
N ILE A 286 1.19 -15.75 4.45
CA ILE A 286 0.35 -16.41 5.44
C ILE A 286 -0.05 -17.80 4.95
N LYS A 287 0.10 -18.80 5.81
CA LYS A 287 -0.30 -20.18 5.57
C LYS A 287 -0.84 -20.81 6.85
N ASP A 288 -1.99 -21.47 6.76
CA ASP A 288 -2.63 -22.20 7.88
C ASP A 288 -2.81 -21.32 9.14
N GLY A 289 -3.14 -20.04 8.94
CA GLY A 289 -3.34 -19.04 9.98
C GLY A 289 -2.08 -18.45 10.59
N ARG A 290 -0.88 -18.77 10.08
CA ARG A 290 0.43 -18.27 10.59
C ARG A 290 1.18 -17.47 9.54
N ILE A 291 1.91 -16.47 9.96
CA ILE A 291 2.91 -15.77 9.11
C ILE A 291 4.17 -16.65 9.02
N LYS A 292 4.74 -16.72 7.80
CA LYS A 292 5.91 -17.55 7.44
C LYS A 292 7.08 -16.65 7.07
#